data_532f69debe859706d80fcd3411359b6e
#
_entry.id   532f69debe859706d80fcd3411359b6e
#
_cell.length_a   1.000
_cell.length_b   1.000
_cell.length_c   1.000
_cell.angle_alpha   90.00
_cell.angle_beta   90.00
_cell.angle_gamma   90.00
#
_symmetry.space_group_name_H-M   'P 1'
#
loop_
_entity.id
_entity.type
_entity.pdbx_description
1 polymer ?
#
loop_
_entity_poly.entity_id
_entity_poly.type
_entity_poly.pdbx_seq_one_letter_code
_entity_poly.pdbx_strand_id
1 'polypeptide(L)'
;QLTRAAYGLDDIEQKESRGDATLTEDMVERNELTLHNVRLNDSRPLLDIYNQLQTFRTYYQFNDMDIDRYEIDGEYEQVFIGARELSTKDLPDQAKTWVNKNLRYTHGYGVSMSHVNKVTGQGQPEYMLRNIPVEGSLDVTQPQIYFGEEDYPSVITNSKVDEFDYPTGDENATNRYEADLGIPLKGINKALFAIKEGSFRTLFSDQLTKESQLLKHRNIIDRVNEIAPFFTYDDDPYIIVREDGSLAWIIDGYVRSDGYPYSEAYDGKENYIRNSVKAVVDAYSGEVNFYMVDEEDPLVQTYAKMFPDLFTEEIPEDVHAHFRYPVDLFKIQAKMYGTFHMSNLEVFYNREDYWEFPTEKYFNEDIEMDPYYITMKLAEEDKEEFILMMPYTPKKRQNMIAWMGVRNDGENYGDMFVYRFPKQKNVYGPQQIENRINQDSYISQQLNLWSQGGSKVIRGNLLVIPIEDTVLYVEPVYIESSNETSLPEVKQVIMAYEDHIVMEETFDKSLEKILKLVESGVKPEDVPEEPLDDDIEEGSEDGEKEQDESEDV
;
A
#
# COMPACT_ATOMS: atom_id res chain seq x y z
N GLN A 1 -13.75 -28.53 -10.02
CA GLN A 1 -12.76 -28.23 -11.06
C GLN A 1 -13.16 -27.01 -11.90
N LEU A 2 -14.36 -26.99 -12.51
CA LEU A 2 -14.72 -25.89 -13.41
C LEU A 2 -14.74 -24.51 -12.72
N THR A 3 -15.22 -24.43 -11.49
CA THR A 3 -15.14 -23.19 -10.71
C THR A 3 -13.69 -22.80 -10.42
N ARG A 4 -12.82 -23.75 -10.06
CA ARG A 4 -11.39 -23.46 -9.85
C ARG A 4 -10.76 -22.92 -11.13
N ALA A 5 -10.99 -23.56 -12.28
CA ALA A 5 -10.49 -23.10 -13.57
C ALA A 5 -10.97 -21.68 -13.92
N ALA A 6 -12.23 -21.35 -13.64
CA ALA A 6 -12.81 -20.04 -13.92
C ALA A 6 -12.12 -18.88 -13.15
N TYR A 7 -11.56 -19.19 -11.98
CA TYR A 7 -10.88 -18.22 -11.12
C TYR A 7 -9.35 -18.37 -11.10
N GLY A 8 -8.75 -19.19 -11.96
CA GLY A 8 -7.30 -19.42 -11.98
C GLY A 8 -6.77 -20.16 -10.77
N LEU A 9 -7.55 -21.08 -10.21
CA LEU A 9 -7.24 -21.82 -9.00
C LEU A 9 -6.88 -23.30 -9.23
N ASP A 10 -6.61 -23.70 -10.49
CA ASP A 10 -6.36 -25.10 -10.82
C ASP A 10 -4.99 -25.59 -10.34
N ASP A 11 -3.97 -24.75 -10.43
CA ASP A 11 -2.57 -25.12 -10.22
C ASP A 11 -2.01 -24.54 -8.91
N ILE A 12 -2.84 -24.49 -7.86
CA ILE A 12 -2.38 -24.02 -6.55
C ILE A 12 -1.50 -25.07 -5.90
N GLU A 13 -0.25 -24.70 -5.62
CA GLU A 13 0.68 -25.51 -4.88
C GLU A 13 0.24 -25.65 -3.40
N GLN A 14 0.19 -26.88 -2.90
CA GLN A 14 -0.12 -27.13 -1.50
C GLN A 14 1.15 -27.52 -0.74
N LYS A 15 1.46 -26.70 0.27
CA LYS A 15 2.57 -26.93 1.20
C LYS A 15 2.03 -27.26 2.59
N GLU A 16 2.71 -28.16 3.28
CA GLU A 16 2.35 -28.53 4.66
C GLU A 16 3.47 -28.14 5.62
N SER A 17 3.12 -27.42 6.67
CA SER A 17 4.04 -27.13 7.78
C SER A 17 4.29 -28.40 8.60
N ARG A 18 5.52 -28.61 9.03
CA ARG A 18 5.87 -29.66 9.99
C ARG A 18 5.38 -29.31 11.39
N GLY A 19 5.25 -28.02 11.69
CA GLY A 19 4.70 -27.50 12.94
C GLY A 19 5.56 -27.68 14.18
N ASP A 20 6.82 -28.06 14.01
CA ASP A 20 7.78 -28.36 15.09
C ASP A 20 8.88 -27.29 15.22
N ALA A 21 8.88 -26.28 14.37
CA ALA A 21 9.83 -25.18 14.45
C ALA A 21 9.53 -24.23 15.61
N THR A 22 10.57 -23.86 16.34
CA THR A 22 10.53 -22.85 17.42
C THR A 22 11.39 -21.66 17.00
N LEU A 23 10.94 -20.45 17.27
CA LEU A 23 11.66 -19.22 16.96
C LEU A 23 12.98 -19.18 17.72
N THR A 24 14.09 -19.00 17.00
CA THR A 24 15.46 -18.92 17.53
C THR A 24 16.20 -17.74 16.92
N GLU A 25 17.31 -17.32 17.54
CA GLU A 25 18.18 -16.27 16.95
C GLU A 25 18.67 -16.67 15.56
N ASP A 26 19.11 -17.92 15.37
CA ASP A 26 19.54 -18.41 14.05
C ASP A 26 18.44 -18.32 12.99
N MET A 27 17.18 -18.55 13.37
CA MET A 27 16.03 -18.40 12.46
C MET A 27 15.79 -16.92 12.12
N VAL A 28 15.92 -16.04 13.10
CA VAL A 28 15.83 -14.58 12.89
C VAL A 28 16.91 -14.10 11.94
N GLU A 29 18.16 -14.52 12.12
CA GLU A 29 19.26 -14.16 11.22
C GLU A 29 19.03 -14.67 9.79
N ARG A 30 18.57 -15.91 9.62
CA ARG A 30 18.26 -16.45 8.28
C ARG A 30 17.10 -15.75 7.58
N ASN A 31 16.21 -15.09 8.33
CA ASN A 31 15.03 -14.39 7.82
C ASN A 31 15.11 -12.88 8.08
N GLU A 32 16.32 -12.33 8.18
CA GLU A 32 16.56 -10.91 8.47
C GLU A 32 15.80 -9.99 7.52
N LEU A 33 15.82 -10.25 6.22
CA LEU A 33 15.15 -9.41 5.24
C LEU A 33 13.61 -9.46 5.38
N THR A 34 13.05 -10.62 5.71
CA THR A 34 11.61 -10.75 6.04
C THR A 34 11.25 -9.85 7.22
N LEU A 35 12.03 -9.92 8.30
CA LEU A 35 11.80 -9.14 9.51
C LEU A 35 12.08 -7.65 9.30
N HIS A 36 13.12 -7.33 8.51
CA HIS A 36 13.44 -5.95 8.14
C HIS A 36 12.30 -5.27 7.38
N ASN A 37 11.52 -5.98 6.59
CA ASN A 37 10.41 -5.44 5.81
C ASN A 37 9.03 -5.62 6.47
N VAL A 38 8.97 -5.93 7.76
CA VAL A 38 7.69 -5.97 8.48
C VAL A 38 7.08 -4.59 8.57
N ARG A 39 5.86 -4.45 8.07
CA ARG A 39 5.16 -3.19 8.02
C ARG A 39 4.75 -2.68 9.41
N LEU A 40 5.32 -1.58 9.85
CA LEU A 40 4.94 -0.87 11.08
C LEU A 40 4.06 0.34 10.78
N ASN A 41 4.24 0.98 9.62
CA ASN A 41 3.37 2.05 9.18
C ASN A 41 2.08 1.47 8.56
N ASP A 42 0.95 2.10 8.85
CA ASP A 42 -0.36 1.78 8.27
C ASP A 42 -0.71 2.86 7.24
N SER A 43 -1.28 2.47 6.10
CA SER A 43 -1.60 3.40 5.01
C SER A 43 -2.56 4.52 5.43
N ARG A 44 -3.49 4.23 6.33
CA ARG A 44 -4.54 5.17 6.76
C ARG A 44 -3.99 6.35 7.57
N PRO A 45 -3.30 6.16 8.71
CA PRO A 45 -2.65 7.26 9.41
C PRO A 45 -1.51 7.88 8.59
N LEU A 46 -0.84 7.10 7.75
CA LEU A 46 0.24 7.58 6.90
C LEU A 46 -0.24 8.58 5.85
N LEU A 47 -1.42 8.37 5.26
CA LEU A 47 -2.04 9.29 4.31
C LEU A 47 -2.27 10.67 4.95
N ASP A 48 -2.79 10.70 6.18
CA ASP A 48 -2.98 11.94 6.94
C ASP A 48 -1.65 12.66 7.20
N ILE A 49 -0.60 11.90 7.55
CA ILE A 49 0.74 12.43 7.77
C ILE A 49 1.30 13.05 6.48
N TYR A 50 1.19 12.38 5.34
CA TYR A 50 1.66 12.91 4.06
C TYR A 50 0.89 14.16 3.66
N ASN A 51 -0.44 14.17 3.83
CA ASN A 51 -1.26 15.34 3.55
C ASN A 51 -0.96 16.53 4.47
N GLN A 52 -0.48 16.30 5.69
CA GLN A 52 -0.07 17.41 6.57
C GLN A 52 1.37 17.87 6.31
N LEU A 53 2.31 16.96 6.07
CA LEU A 53 3.74 17.27 6.02
C LEU A 53 4.31 17.48 4.61
N GLN A 54 3.70 16.87 3.59
CA GLN A 54 4.27 16.80 2.24
C GLN A 54 3.45 17.50 1.16
N THR A 55 2.30 18.11 1.48
CA THR A 55 1.52 18.85 0.49
C THR A 55 2.04 20.26 0.25
N PHE A 56 2.50 20.95 1.29
CA PHE A 56 3.02 22.35 1.29
C PHE A 56 2.01 23.43 0.84
N ARG A 57 0.94 23.06 0.15
CA ARG A 57 -0.14 23.95 -0.31
C ARG A 57 -1.47 23.21 -0.26
N THR A 58 -2.55 23.92 -0.01
CA THR A 58 -3.91 23.36 0.13
C THR A 58 -4.47 22.71 -1.13
N TYR A 59 -3.93 23.05 -2.29
CA TYR A 59 -4.33 22.48 -3.57
C TYR A 59 -3.54 21.26 -4.01
N TYR A 60 -2.49 20.87 -3.26
CA TYR A 60 -1.84 19.56 -3.40
C TYR A 60 -2.44 18.57 -2.42
N GLN A 61 -2.59 17.33 -2.86
CA GLN A 61 -3.06 16.24 -2.01
C GLN A 61 -2.49 14.90 -2.45
N PHE A 62 -2.42 13.99 -1.48
CA PHE A 62 -2.23 12.57 -1.70
C PHE A 62 -3.59 11.91 -1.54
N ASN A 63 -4.00 11.09 -2.51
CA ASN A 63 -5.31 10.43 -2.50
C ASN A 63 -5.26 9.10 -1.75
N ASP A 64 -4.17 8.38 -1.91
CA ASP A 64 -3.87 7.14 -1.20
C ASP A 64 -2.37 6.91 -1.02
N MET A 65 -2.03 5.76 -0.46
CA MET A 65 -0.67 5.32 -0.22
C MET A 65 -0.52 3.88 -0.72
N ASP A 66 0.24 3.73 -1.78
CA ASP A 66 0.57 2.44 -2.36
C ASP A 66 1.69 1.73 -1.63
N ILE A 67 1.63 0.40 -1.60
CA ILE A 67 2.73 -0.45 -1.15
C ILE A 67 3.42 -1.01 -2.38
N ASP A 68 4.73 -0.87 -2.44
CA ASP A 68 5.56 -1.38 -3.51
C ASP A 68 6.94 -1.82 -2.95
N ARG A 69 7.83 -2.25 -3.81
CA ARG A 69 9.21 -2.61 -3.48
C ARG A 69 10.16 -2.02 -4.50
N TYR A 70 11.32 -1.62 -4.02
CA TYR A 70 12.41 -1.05 -4.82
C TYR A 70 13.73 -1.68 -4.41
N GLU A 71 14.62 -1.87 -5.36
CA GLU A 71 16.03 -2.13 -5.07
C GLU A 71 16.76 -0.79 -4.98
N ILE A 72 17.19 -0.41 -3.77
CA ILE A 72 17.82 0.87 -3.49
C ILE A 72 19.18 0.59 -2.85
N ASP A 73 20.25 1.08 -3.48
CA ASP A 73 21.64 0.85 -3.05
C ASP A 73 22.00 -0.65 -2.90
N GLY A 74 21.28 -1.52 -3.64
CA GLY A 74 21.47 -2.97 -3.61
C GLY A 74 20.70 -3.68 -2.49
N GLU A 75 19.85 -2.97 -1.77
CA GLU A 75 18.94 -3.52 -0.76
C GLU A 75 17.50 -3.58 -1.29
N TYR A 76 16.82 -4.69 -1.02
CA TYR A 76 15.41 -4.87 -1.34
C TYR A 76 14.54 -4.24 -0.26
N GLU A 77 13.90 -3.14 -0.58
CA GLU A 77 13.13 -2.33 0.36
C GLU A 77 11.63 -2.32 -0.02
N GLN A 78 10.78 -2.73 0.90
CA GLN A 78 9.35 -2.51 0.80
C GLN A 78 9.02 -1.09 1.26
N VAL A 79 8.19 -0.39 0.49
CA VAL A 79 7.94 1.04 0.68
C VAL A 79 6.46 1.38 0.61
N PHE A 80 6.09 2.51 1.21
CA PHE A 80 4.91 3.27 0.85
C PHE A 80 5.27 4.39 -0.11
N ILE A 81 4.46 4.58 -1.14
CA ILE A 81 4.61 5.64 -2.12
C ILE A 81 3.26 6.29 -2.39
N GLY A 82 3.23 7.60 -2.52
CA GLY A 82 2.03 8.35 -2.89
C GLY A 82 2.34 9.46 -3.87
N ALA A 83 1.43 9.72 -4.79
CA ALA A 83 1.51 10.81 -5.75
C ALA A 83 0.96 12.11 -5.17
N ARG A 84 1.70 13.20 -5.32
CA ARG A 84 1.23 14.54 -4.96
C ARG A 84 0.48 15.14 -6.12
N GLU A 85 -0.84 14.97 -6.10
CA GLU A 85 -1.71 15.44 -7.16
C GLU A 85 -2.23 16.86 -6.88
N LEU A 86 -2.72 17.53 -7.90
CA LEU A 86 -3.22 18.90 -7.82
C LEU A 86 -4.74 18.92 -7.97
N SER A 87 -5.45 19.41 -6.95
CA SER A 87 -6.89 19.65 -7.00
C SER A 87 -7.19 21.13 -7.23
N THR A 88 -7.71 21.49 -8.40
CA THR A 88 -8.14 22.87 -8.66
C THR A 88 -9.39 23.27 -7.88
N LYS A 89 -10.09 22.30 -7.26
CA LYS A 89 -11.23 22.55 -6.38
C LYS A 89 -10.78 23.22 -5.07
N ASP A 90 -9.56 22.93 -4.63
CA ASP A 90 -8.97 23.39 -3.38
C ASP A 90 -8.11 24.65 -3.52
N LEU A 91 -8.07 25.23 -4.72
CA LEU A 91 -7.52 26.57 -4.90
C LEU A 91 -8.30 27.59 -4.04
N PRO A 92 -7.65 28.62 -3.48
CA PRO A 92 -8.35 29.73 -2.84
C PRO A 92 -9.39 30.35 -3.79
N ASP A 93 -10.55 30.76 -3.28
CA ASP A 93 -11.67 31.20 -4.11
C ASP A 93 -11.30 32.34 -5.08
N GLN A 94 -10.40 33.24 -4.64
CA GLN A 94 -9.89 34.33 -5.48
C GLN A 94 -9.00 33.83 -6.62
N ALA A 95 -8.39 32.66 -6.46
CA ALA A 95 -7.54 32.02 -7.46
C ALA A 95 -8.32 31.11 -8.44
N LYS A 96 -9.61 30.84 -8.19
CA LYS A 96 -10.47 29.98 -9.06
C LYS A 96 -10.88 30.64 -10.37
N THR A 97 -9.98 31.35 -11.04
CA THR A 97 -10.23 31.96 -12.34
C THR A 97 -10.12 30.92 -13.46
N TRP A 98 -10.73 31.21 -14.64
CA TRP A 98 -10.60 30.34 -15.81
C TRP A 98 -9.13 30.15 -16.22
N VAL A 99 -8.34 31.22 -16.21
CA VAL A 99 -6.91 31.18 -16.54
C VAL A 99 -6.17 30.25 -15.60
N ASN A 100 -6.37 30.38 -14.29
CA ASN A 100 -5.69 29.56 -13.31
C ASN A 100 -6.08 28.08 -13.45
N LYS A 101 -7.36 27.78 -13.60
CA LYS A 101 -7.86 26.40 -13.68
C LYS A 101 -7.48 25.68 -14.98
N ASN A 102 -7.33 26.42 -16.08
CA ASN A 102 -7.15 25.80 -17.41
C ASN A 102 -5.76 26.00 -18.01
N LEU A 103 -5.02 27.02 -17.56
CA LEU A 103 -3.74 27.39 -18.18
C LEU A 103 -2.56 27.40 -17.22
N ARG A 104 -2.77 27.63 -15.92
CA ARG A 104 -1.70 27.82 -14.94
C ARG A 104 -1.50 26.62 -14.02
N TYR A 105 -2.54 26.16 -13.32
CA TYR A 105 -2.48 25.03 -12.41
C TYR A 105 -2.88 23.75 -13.16
N THR A 106 -1.94 23.24 -13.95
CA THR A 106 -2.17 22.19 -14.95
C THR A 106 -1.77 20.80 -14.48
N HIS A 107 -0.91 20.66 -13.45
CA HIS A 107 -0.32 19.40 -13.05
C HIS A 107 0.00 19.34 -11.55
N GLY A 108 0.06 18.14 -11.01
CA GLY A 108 0.63 17.83 -9.72
C GLY A 108 2.15 17.74 -9.77
N TYR A 109 2.81 17.44 -8.63
CA TYR A 109 4.26 17.47 -8.57
C TYR A 109 4.86 16.38 -7.70
N GLY A 110 5.42 15.37 -8.34
CA GLY A 110 6.26 14.38 -7.73
C GLY A 110 5.54 13.39 -6.82
N VAL A 111 6.34 12.62 -6.15
CA VAL A 111 5.92 11.58 -5.20
C VAL A 111 6.61 11.78 -3.87
N SER A 112 6.02 11.24 -2.81
CA SER A 112 6.72 11.00 -1.55
C SER A 112 6.74 9.51 -1.27
N MET A 113 7.83 9.04 -0.68
CA MET A 113 8.08 7.63 -0.39
C MET A 113 8.67 7.49 1.00
N SER A 114 8.27 6.46 1.72
CA SER A 114 8.82 6.13 3.04
C SER A 114 9.00 4.63 3.21
N HIS A 115 9.90 4.24 4.11
CA HIS A 115 10.03 2.84 4.52
C HIS A 115 8.74 2.35 5.20
N VAL A 116 8.39 1.08 5.01
CA VAL A 116 7.22 0.48 5.71
C VAL A 116 7.50 0.20 7.18
N ASN A 117 8.76 0.08 7.57
CA ASN A 117 9.21 -0.44 8.87
C ASN A 117 10.04 0.54 9.69
N LYS A 118 10.43 1.68 9.13
CA LYS A 118 11.27 2.64 9.81
C LYS A 118 10.46 3.87 10.24
N VAL A 119 10.69 4.26 11.47
CA VAL A 119 10.14 5.49 12.05
C VAL A 119 11.25 6.31 12.69
N THR A 120 11.10 7.62 12.67
CA THR A 120 12.01 8.54 13.37
C THR A 120 11.87 8.39 14.88
N GLY A 121 12.79 8.95 15.65
CA GLY A 121 12.68 8.98 17.10
C GLY A 121 11.42 9.66 17.65
N GLN A 122 10.68 10.38 16.80
CA GLN A 122 9.38 10.96 17.11
C GLN A 122 8.19 10.10 16.66
N GLY A 123 8.44 8.89 16.13
CA GLY A 123 7.40 7.98 15.65
C GLY A 123 6.78 8.37 14.29
N GLN A 124 7.40 9.29 13.56
CA GLN A 124 7.01 9.68 12.20
C GLN A 124 7.67 8.76 11.16
N PRO A 125 7.09 8.59 9.96
CA PRO A 125 7.70 7.77 8.91
C PRO A 125 9.07 8.33 8.50
N GLU A 126 10.01 7.43 8.22
CA GLU A 126 11.30 7.80 7.66
C GLU A 126 11.17 7.88 6.14
N TYR A 127 11.34 9.09 5.58
CA TYR A 127 11.17 9.34 4.16
C TYR A 127 12.39 8.93 3.34
N MET A 128 12.12 8.28 2.21
CA MET A 128 13.08 7.97 1.15
C MET A 128 13.01 9.00 0.01
N LEU A 129 11.81 9.49 -0.31
CA LEU A 129 11.56 10.62 -1.20
C LEU A 129 10.65 11.62 -0.50
N ARG A 130 11.00 12.90 -0.55
CA ARG A 130 10.26 13.98 0.12
C ARG A 130 10.47 15.32 -0.57
N ASN A 131 9.78 16.33 -0.06
CA ASN A 131 9.91 17.74 -0.41
C ASN A 131 9.47 18.09 -1.86
N ILE A 132 9.56 19.38 -2.15
CA ILE A 132 9.38 20.02 -3.45
C ILE A 132 10.53 21.01 -3.66
N PRO A 133 11.42 20.85 -4.62
CA PRO A 133 11.54 19.68 -5.53
C PRO A 133 11.77 18.36 -4.80
N VAL A 134 11.43 17.25 -5.47
CA VAL A 134 11.61 15.91 -4.89
C VAL A 134 13.10 15.62 -4.69
N GLU A 135 13.45 15.17 -3.50
CA GLU A 135 14.81 14.77 -3.13
C GLU A 135 14.79 13.46 -2.33
N GLY A 136 15.82 12.67 -2.43
CA GLY A 136 15.98 11.44 -1.66
C GLY A 136 16.75 10.34 -2.38
N SER A 137 16.38 9.09 -2.13
CA SER A 137 17.11 7.89 -2.54
C SER A 137 16.98 7.52 -4.02
N LEU A 138 16.01 8.08 -4.73
CA LEU A 138 15.80 7.87 -6.16
C LEU A 138 15.78 9.22 -6.89
N ASP A 139 16.25 9.23 -8.12
CA ASP A 139 16.17 10.39 -9.00
C ASP A 139 14.78 10.46 -9.65
N VAL A 140 14.04 11.54 -9.39
CA VAL A 140 12.78 11.85 -10.08
C VAL A 140 13.05 12.99 -11.05
N THR A 141 13.32 12.64 -12.31
CA THR A 141 13.73 13.60 -13.35
C THR A 141 12.56 14.31 -13.99
N GLN A 142 11.36 13.70 -13.99
CA GLN A 142 10.14 14.26 -14.55
C GLN A 142 8.98 14.17 -13.52
N PRO A 143 8.96 15.11 -12.56
CA PRO A 143 8.01 15.05 -11.44
C PRO A 143 6.60 15.54 -11.76
N GLN A 144 6.35 16.17 -12.91
CA GLN A 144 5.05 16.76 -13.24
C GLN A 144 4.01 15.67 -13.52
N ILE A 145 2.86 15.72 -12.84
CA ILE A 145 1.76 14.79 -12.98
C ILE A 145 0.60 15.49 -13.68
N TYR A 146 0.52 15.33 -15.00
CA TYR A 146 -0.59 15.84 -15.79
C TYR A 146 -1.77 14.87 -15.82
N PHE A 147 -1.51 13.58 -15.66
CA PHE A 147 -2.48 12.49 -15.65
C PHE A 147 -2.37 11.72 -14.34
N GLY A 148 -3.49 11.51 -13.67
CA GLY A 148 -3.52 10.89 -12.35
C GLY A 148 -4.91 10.40 -11.96
N GLU A 149 -5.11 10.16 -10.67
CA GLU A 149 -6.35 9.60 -10.13
C GLU A 149 -7.44 10.64 -9.89
N GLU A 150 -7.06 11.93 -9.75
CA GLU A 150 -8.02 12.99 -9.53
C GLU A 150 -9.01 13.18 -10.69
N ASP A 151 -10.20 13.71 -10.37
CA ASP A 151 -11.16 14.17 -11.36
C ASP A 151 -10.66 15.45 -12.02
N TYR A 152 -9.68 15.29 -12.90
CA TYR A 152 -9.02 16.37 -13.56
C TYR A 152 -9.86 16.96 -14.70
N PRO A 153 -10.15 18.27 -14.67
CA PRO A 153 -10.71 18.93 -15.85
C PRO A 153 -9.71 18.94 -16.99
N SER A 154 -10.20 19.14 -18.21
CA SER A 154 -9.32 19.39 -19.36
C SER A 154 -8.49 20.66 -19.12
N VAL A 155 -7.21 20.62 -19.47
CA VAL A 155 -6.31 21.78 -19.39
C VAL A 155 -5.67 22.08 -20.74
N ILE A 156 -5.19 23.30 -20.90
CA ILE A 156 -4.53 23.76 -22.11
C ILE A 156 -3.08 24.12 -21.75
N THR A 157 -2.16 23.40 -22.33
CA THR A 157 -0.71 23.61 -22.19
C THR A 157 -0.17 24.50 -23.33
N ASN A 158 1.07 24.94 -23.16
CA ASN A 158 1.78 25.74 -24.16
C ASN A 158 1.03 27.02 -24.57
N SER A 159 0.34 27.65 -23.60
CA SER A 159 -0.27 28.97 -23.75
C SER A 159 0.78 30.08 -23.53
N LYS A 160 0.35 31.35 -23.58
CA LYS A 160 1.21 32.48 -23.14
C LYS A 160 1.35 32.59 -21.64
N VAL A 161 0.50 31.89 -20.88
CA VAL A 161 0.55 31.83 -19.43
C VAL A 161 1.54 30.75 -19.05
N ASP A 162 2.50 31.07 -18.20
CA ASP A 162 3.43 30.10 -17.64
C ASP A 162 2.69 29.15 -16.69
N GLU A 163 2.92 27.85 -16.87
CA GLU A 163 2.35 26.82 -16.02
C GLU A 163 3.08 26.85 -14.66
N PHE A 164 2.30 26.81 -13.59
CA PHE A 164 2.86 26.73 -12.24
C PHE A 164 3.44 25.34 -12.02
N ASP A 165 4.71 25.28 -11.60
CA ASP A 165 5.40 24.03 -11.29
C ASP A 165 5.41 23.80 -9.78
N TYR A 166 6.14 24.63 -9.05
CA TYR A 166 6.19 24.56 -7.59
C TYR A 166 6.61 25.91 -6.95
N PRO A 167 6.32 26.14 -5.66
CA PRO A 167 6.72 27.36 -5.00
C PRO A 167 8.22 27.36 -4.64
N THR A 168 8.92 28.46 -4.90
CA THR A 168 10.32 28.70 -4.52
C THR A 168 10.43 30.00 -3.74
N GLY A 169 10.45 29.91 -2.39
CA GLY A 169 10.45 31.11 -1.55
C GLY A 169 9.27 32.03 -1.85
N ASP A 170 9.55 33.27 -2.28
CA ASP A 170 8.53 34.27 -2.65
C ASP A 170 8.09 34.18 -4.11
N GLU A 171 8.73 33.36 -4.92
CA GLU A 171 8.44 33.17 -6.34
C GLU A 171 7.89 31.77 -6.63
N ASN A 172 7.51 31.52 -7.86
CA ASN A 172 7.06 30.20 -8.34
C ASN A 172 7.96 29.74 -9.47
N ALA A 173 8.38 28.50 -9.43
CA ALA A 173 8.93 27.82 -10.59
C ALA A 173 7.84 27.61 -11.64
N THR A 174 8.21 27.61 -12.89
CA THR A 174 7.29 27.44 -14.01
C THR A 174 7.73 26.26 -14.87
N ASN A 175 6.77 25.57 -15.44
CA ASN A 175 6.98 24.48 -16.37
C ASN A 175 6.38 24.79 -17.74
N ARG A 176 6.85 24.08 -18.75
CA ARG A 176 6.28 24.05 -20.07
C ARG A 176 6.14 22.60 -20.53
N TYR A 177 4.94 22.22 -20.91
CA TYR A 177 4.66 20.88 -21.40
C TYR A 177 5.40 20.59 -22.71
N GLU A 178 6.24 19.54 -22.73
CA GLU A 178 7.10 19.23 -23.87
C GLU A 178 6.61 18.05 -24.73
N ALA A 179 5.64 17.26 -24.25
CA ALA A 179 5.11 16.14 -25.01
C ALA A 179 4.10 16.59 -26.10
N ASP A 180 4.04 15.85 -27.19
CA ASP A 180 3.20 16.15 -28.35
C ASP A 180 1.90 15.32 -28.43
N LEU A 181 1.44 14.79 -27.27
CA LEU A 181 0.26 13.92 -27.20
C LEU A 181 -1.06 14.65 -26.90
N GLY A 182 -1.03 15.96 -26.74
CA GLY A 182 -2.22 16.79 -26.62
C GLY A 182 -2.91 17.06 -27.95
N ILE A 183 -4.17 17.48 -27.88
CA ILE A 183 -4.96 17.86 -29.08
C ILE A 183 -4.57 19.29 -29.46
N PRO A 184 -4.00 19.52 -30.67
CA PRO A 184 -3.62 20.86 -31.10
C PRO A 184 -4.82 21.79 -31.21
N LEU A 185 -4.81 22.92 -30.49
CA LEU A 185 -5.87 23.94 -30.49
C LEU A 185 -5.63 25.00 -31.58
N LYS A 186 -5.58 24.56 -32.82
CA LYS A 186 -5.44 25.45 -33.99
C LYS A 186 -6.57 25.23 -35.01
N GLY A 187 -6.88 26.28 -35.76
CA GLY A 187 -7.88 26.22 -36.83
C GLY A 187 -9.26 25.79 -36.34
N ILE A 188 -9.86 24.81 -37.01
CA ILE A 188 -11.20 24.30 -36.71
C ILE A 188 -11.25 23.58 -35.34
N ASN A 189 -10.18 22.91 -34.91
CA ASN A 189 -10.14 22.22 -33.64
C ASN A 189 -10.42 23.15 -32.45
N LYS A 190 -9.87 24.37 -32.48
CA LYS A 190 -10.13 25.36 -31.43
C LYS A 190 -11.62 25.66 -31.29
N ALA A 191 -12.34 25.80 -32.42
CA ALA A 191 -13.79 26.07 -32.42
C ALA A 191 -14.60 24.83 -31.94
N LEU A 192 -14.27 23.64 -32.45
CA LEU A 192 -14.97 22.41 -32.10
C LEU A 192 -14.83 22.09 -30.60
N PHE A 193 -13.62 22.20 -30.07
CA PHE A 193 -13.39 21.94 -28.64
C PHE A 193 -13.96 23.03 -27.72
N ALA A 194 -13.96 24.30 -28.15
CA ALA A 194 -14.63 25.36 -27.42
C ALA A 194 -16.15 25.11 -27.31
N ILE A 195 -16.77 24.58 -28.34
CA ILE A 195 -18.19 24.18 -28.32
C ILE A 195 -18.38 22.94 -27.45
N LYS A 196 -17.55 21.91 -27.60
CA LYS A 196 -17.64 20.64 -26.84
C LYS A 196 -17.48 20.86 -25.35
N GLU A 197 -16.50 21.67 -24.93
CA GLU A 197 -16.24 22.01 -23.53
C GLU A 197 -17.18 23.12 -22.99
N GLY A 198 -18.05 23.66 -23.80
CA GLY A 198 -18.95 24.78 -23.44
C GLY A 198 -18.22 26.05 -23.05
N SER A 199 -16.97 26.23 -23.50
CA SER A 199 -16.09 27.33 -23.12
C SER A 199 -15.83 28.32 -24.26
N PHE A 200 -16.67 29.35 -24.36
CA PHE A 200 -16.41 30.47 -25.26
C PHE A 200 -15.08 31.21 -24.97
N ARG A 201 -14.59 31.11 -23.70
CA ARG A 201 -13.29 31.68 -23.35
C ARG A 201 -12.15 31.00 -24.07
N THR A 202 -12.21 29.70 -24.31
CA THR A 202 -11.23 28.96 -25.11
C THR A 202 -11.19 29.50 -26.55
N LEU A 203 -12.36 29.85 -27.14
CA LEU A 203 -12.43 30.37 -28.50
C LEU A 203 -11.82 31.77 -28.64
N PHE A 204 -12.15 32.66 -27.72
CA PHE A 204 -11.81 34.08 -27.78
C PHE A 204 -10.58 34.49 -26.96
N SER A 205 -9.95 33.57 -26.27
CA SER A 205 -8.75 33.87 -25.49
C SER A 205 -7.58 34.27 -26.38
N ASP A 206 -6.95 35.37 -26.04
CA ASP A 206 -5.69 35.85 -26.62
C ASP A 206 -4.45 35.16 -25.96
N GLN A 207 -4.68 34.35 -24.91
CA GLN A 207 -3.63 33.61 -24.21
C GLN A 207 -3.18 32.36 -24.98
N LEU A 208 -3.97 31.86 -25.93
CA LEU A 208 -3.63 30.67 -26.71
C LEU A 208 -2.64 30.99 -27.81
N THR A 209 -1.73 30.06 -28.05
CA THR A 209 -0.70 30.11 -29.09
C THR A 209 -0.98 29.08 -30.20
N LYS A 210 -0.15 29.06 -31.23
CA LYS A 210 -0.21 28.03 -32.28
C LYS A 210 0.27 26.64 -31.76
N GLU A 211 0.99 26.65 -30.65
CA GLU A 211 1.54 25.45 -30.00
C GLU A 211 0.64 24.93 -28.89
N SER A 212 -0.44 25.68 -28.57
CA SER A 212 -1.36 25.28 -27.49
C SER A 212 -2.03 23.94 -27.78
N GLN A 213 -2.02 23.08 -26.79
CA GLN A 213 -2.58 21.73 -26.82
C GLN A 213 -3.63 21.57 -25.72
N LEU A 214 -4.69 20.84 -26.01
CA LEU A 214 -5.70 20.45 -25.02
C LEU A 214 -5.40 19.04 -24.51
N LEU A 215 -5.22 18.88 -23.20
CA LEU A 215 -5.13 17.59 -22.54
C LEU A 215 -6.50 17.21 -21.98
N LYS A 216 -7.00 16.04 -22.40
CA LYS A 216 -8.31 15.48 -22.01
C LYS A 216 -8.17 14.09 -21.41
N HIS A 217 -9.25 13.63 -20.77
CA HIS A 217 -9.28 12.32 -20.12
C HIS A 217 -8.03 12.14 -19.26
N ARG A 218 -7.87 13.08 -18.34
CA ARG A 218 -6.67 13.16 -17.49
C ARG A 218 -6.77 12.27 -16.25
N ASN A 219 -7.99 11.91 -15.84
CA ASN A 219 -8.17 10.78 -14.93
C ASN A 219 -7.77 9.50 -15.66
N ILE A 220 -6.87 8.73 -15.06
CA ILE A 220 -6.23 7.58 -15.71
C ILE A 220 -7.19 6.41 -15.90
N ILE A 221 -8.14 6.20 -14.99
CA ILE A 221 -9.16 5.16 -15.12
C ILE A 221 -10.11 5.49 -16.27
N ASP A 222 -10.61 6.72 -16.33
CA ASP A 222 -11.45 7.19 -17.44
C ASP A 222 -10.71 7.07 -18.79
N ARG A 223 -9.40 7.40 -18.79
CA ARG A 223 -8.57 7.33 -19.96
C ARG A 223 -8.45 5.93 -20.53
N VAL A 224 -8.15 4.93 -19.70
CA VAL A 224 -8.05 3.53 -20.15
C VAL A 224 -9.42 2.97 -20.54
N ASN A 225 -10.50 3.38 -19.88
CA ASN A 225 -11.86 3.03 -20.24
C ASN A 225 -12.29 3.57 -21.62
N GLU A 226 -11.86 4.77 -21.97
CA GLU A 226 -12.14 5.33 -23.30
C GLU A 226 -11.42 4.56 -24.41
N ILE A 227 -10.25 3.99 -24.15
CA ILE A 227 -9.47 3.24 -25.13
C ILE A 227 -9.98 1.80 -25.25
N ALA A 228 -10.18 1.12 -24.11
CA ALA A 228 -10.56 -0.29 -24.06
C ALA A 228 -11.72 -0.54 -23.06
N PRO A 229 -12.96 -0.12 -23.41
CA PRO A 229 -14.13 -0.17 -22.51
C PRO A 229 -14.66 -1.58 -22.26
N PHE A 230 -14.11 -2.58 -22.91
CA PHE A 230 -14.50 -3.99 -22.75
C PHE A 230 -13.75 -4.72 -21.64
N PHE A 231 -12.76 -4.07 -21.01
CA PHE A 231 -12.17 -4.51 -19.76
C PHE A 231 -12.83 -3.82 -18.57
N THR A 232 -12.75 -4.43 -17.41
CA THR A 232 -13.09 -3.78 -16.14
C THR A 232 -11.78 -3.46 -15.44
N TYR A 233 -11.62 -2.24 -14.98
CA TYR A 233 -10.39 -1.80 -14.33
C TYR A 233 -10.55 -1.81 -12.81
N ASP A 234 -9.43 -2.06 -12.14
CA ASP A 234 -9.34 -1.94 -10.69
C ASP A 234 -9.46 -0.47 -10.27
N ASP A 235 -10.06 -0.23 -9.11
CA ASP A 235 -10.26 1.12 -8.58
C ASP A 235 -9.00 1.66 -7.88
N ASP A 236 -7.97 0.83 -7.72
CA ASP A 236 -6.74 1.11 -6.97
C ASP A 236 -5.51 1.07 -7.92
N PRO A 237 -5.36 2.06 -8.83
CA PRO A 237 -4.13 2.21 -9.60
C PRO A 237 -2.98 2.62 -8.69
N TYR A 238 -1.74 2.30 -9.06
CA TYR A 238 -0.59 2.63 -8.27
C TYR A 238 0.52 3.29 -9.07
N ILE A 239 1.21 4.25 -8.44
CA ILE A 239 2.28 5.01 -9.08
C ILE A 239 3.64 4.35 -8.88
N ILE A 240 4.49 4.41 -9.91
CA ILE A 240 5.87 3.95 -9.85
C ILE A 240 6.85 5.04 -10.29
N VAL A 241 8.07 5.00 -9.75
CA VAL A 241 9.22 5.73 -10.24
C VAL A 241 10.01 4.80 -11.15
N ARG A 242 10.14 5.16 -12.41
CA ARG A 242 10.88 4.38 -13.40
C ARG A 242 12.39 4.60 -13.30
N GLU A 243 13.18 3.71 -13.91
CA GLU A 243 14.65 3.83 -13.93
C GLU A 243 15.16 5.15 -14.54
N ASP A 244 14.43 5.73 -15.49
CA ASP A 244 14.77 7.02 -16.09
C ASP A 244 14.34 8.24 -15.26
N GLY A 245 13.71 7.99 -14.10
CA GLY A 245 13.18 9.01 -13.21
C GLY A 245 11.83 9.59 -13.62
N SER A 246 11.18 9.05 -14.66
CA SER A 246 9.80 9.38 -15.00
C SER A 246 8.81 8.67 -14.05
N LEU A 247 7.58 9.17 -14.01
CA LEU A 247 6.49 8.60 -13.21
C LEU A 247 5.47 7.92 -14.14
N ALA A 248 5.01 6.75 -13.74
CA ALA A 248 3.98 6.04 -14.44
C ALA A 248 2.97 5.42 -13.48
N TRP A 249 1.73 5.29 -13.93
CA TRP A 249 0.66 4.60 -13.22
C TRP A 249 0.49 3.20 -13.81
N ILE A 250 0.27 2.22 -12.93
CA ILE A 250 -0.11 0.87 -13.34
C ILE A 250 -1.55 0.64 -12.90
N ILE A 251 -2.38 0.15 -13.81
CA ILE A 251 -3.80 -0.10 -13.61
C ILE A 251 -4.08 -1.55 -13.98
N ASP A 252 -4.64 -2.31 -13.05
CA ASP A 252 -5.05 -3.68 -13.30
C ASP A 252 -6.34 -3.73 -14.11
N GLY A 253 -6.35 -4.54 -15.16
CA GLY A 253 -7.51 -4.78 -16.01
C GLY A 253 -8.00 -6.20 -15.89
N TYR A 254 -9.32 -6.36 -15.75
CA TYR A 254 -9.98 -7.64 -15.58
C TYR A 254 -10.80 -8.00 -16.80
N VAL A 255 -10.70 -9.27 -17.18
CA VAL A 255 -11.65 -9.91 -18.07
C VAL A 255 -12.67 -10.66 -17.21
N ARG A 256 -13.96 -10.37 -17.39
CA ARG A 256 -15.05 -10.94 -16.60
C ARG A 256 -16.12 -11.57 -17.51
N SER A 257 -16.81 -12.58 -17.00
CA SER A 257 -17.93 -13.22 -17.69
C SER A 257 -18.92 -13.83 -16.69
N ASP A 258 -20.17 -13.89 -17.09
CA ASP A 258 -21.25 -14.63 -16.42
C ASP A 258 -21.60 -15.96 -17.11
N GLY A 259 -20.88 -16.28 -18.20
CA GLY A 259 -21.19 -17.40 -19.09
C GLY A 259 -20.32 -18.64 -18.91
N TYR A 260 -19.43 -18.71 -17.90
CA TYR A 260 -18.59 -19.90 -17.73
C TYR A 260 -19.40 -21.10 -17.23
N PRO A 261 -19.39 -22.25 -17.95
CA PRO A 261 -20.27 -23.35 -17.63
C PRO A 261 -20.00 -23.94 -16.24
N TYR A 262 -21.06 -24.08 -15.45
CA TYR A 262 -21.03 -24.73 -14.12
C TYR A 262 -20.09 -24.11 -13.08
N SER A 263 -19.60 -22.90 -13.32
CA SER A 263 -18.85 -22.15 -12.32
C SER A 263 -19.80 -21.44 -11.35
N GLU A 264 -19.44 -21.40 -10.07
CA GLU A 264 -20.14 -20.62 -9.04
C GLU A 264 -19.82 -19.14 -9.21
N ALA A 265 -20.84 -18.30 -9.12
CA ALA A 265 -20.67 -16.85 -9.18
C ALA A 265 -20.16 -16.30 -7.83
N TYR A 266 -19.17 -15.41 -7.86
CA TYR A 266 -18.62 -14.79 -6.64
C TYR A 266 -19.49 -13.65 -6.08
N ASP A 267 -20.24 -12.98 -6.94
CA ASP A 267 -21.14 -11.85 -6.60
C ASP A 267 -22.62 -12.15 -6.90
N GLY A 268 -22.95 -13.41 -7.19
CA GLY A 268 -24.29 -13.85 -7.60
C GLY A 268 -24.60 -13.65 -9.09
N LYS A 269 -23.67 -13.07 -9.86
CA LYS A 269 -23.82 -12.85 -11.30
C LYS A 269 -22.60 -13.33 -12.08
N GLU A 270 -21.43 -12.73 -11.84
CA GLU A 270 -20.21 -13.04 -12.56
C GLU A 270 -19.54 -14.32 -12.02
N ASN A 271 -19.17 -15.23 -12.91
CA ASN A 271 -18.63 -16.54 -12.56
C ASN A 271 -17.28 -16.85 -13.21
N TYR A 272 -16.64 -15.84 -13.76
CA TYR A 272 -15.31 -15.87 -14.36
C TYR A 272 -14.64 -14.52 -14.19
N ILE A 273 -13.40 -14.51 -13.72
CA ILE A 273 -12.57 -13.33 -13.62
C ILE A 273 -11.09 -13.67 -13.76
N ARG A 274 -10.36 -12.87 -14.53
CA ARG A 274 -8.90 -12.95 -14.71
C ARG A 274 -8.30 -11.55 -14.72
N ASN A 275 -7.13 -11.39 -14.10
CA ASN A 275 -6.29 -10.22 -14.30
C ASN A 275 -5.40 -10.46 -15.54
N SER A 276 -5.98 -10.32 -16.70
CA SER A 276 -5.30 -10.64 -17.96
C SER A 276 -4.55 -9.46 -18.55
N VAL A 277 -4.78 -8.25 -18.02
CA VAL A 277 -4.28 -7.01 -18.59
C VAL A 277 -3.72 -6.10 -17.50
N LYS A 278 -2.59 -5.47 -17.78
CA LYS A 278 -2.13 -4.28 -17.06
C LYS A 278 -2.00 -3.12 -18.03
N ALA A 279 -2.60 -1.99 -17.67
CA ALA A 279 -2.42 -0.74 -18.40
C ALA A 279 -1.39 0.12 -17.67
N VAL A 280 -0.43 0.66 -18.40
CA VAL A 280 0.59 1.58 -17.89
C VAL A 280 0.37 2.94 -18.53
N VAL A 281 0.17 3.95 -17.70
CA VAL A 281 -0.09 5.33 -18.12
C VAL A 281 1.07 6.21 -17.67
N ASP A 282 1.75 6.83 -18.61
CA ASP A 282 2.78 7.83 -18.31
C ASP A 282 2.14 9.05 -17.64
N ALA A 283 2.59 9.42 -16.45
CA ALA A 283 1.97 10.49 -15.67
C ALA A 283 2.16 11.88 -16.28
N TYR A 284 3.19 12.07 -17.11
CA TYR A 284 3.47 13.33 -17.79
C TYR A 284 2.74 13.45 -19.12
N SER A 285 2.91 12.50 -20.02
CA SER A 285 2.39 12.53 -21.39
C SER A 285 0.97 11.98 -21.53
N GLY A 286 0.57 11.07 -20.62
CA GLY A 286 -0.68 10.33 -20.71
C GLY A 286 -0.66 9.21 -21.75
N GLU A 287 0.52 8.82 -22.25
CA GLU A 287 0.66 7.66 -23.12
C GLU A 287 0.20 6.40 -22.38
N VAL A 288 -0.58 5.56 -23.05
CA VAL A 288 -1.14 4.33 -22.49
C VAL A 288 -0.60 3.14 -23.25
N ASN A 289 -0.01 2.19 -22.50
CA ASN A 289 0.42 0.90 -23.01
C ASN A 289 -0.35 -0.21 -22.29
N PHE A 290 -1.00 -1.09 -23.07
CA PHE A 290 -1.66 -2.28 -22.52
C PHE A 290 -0.74 -3.48 -22.68
N TYR A 291 -0.55 -4.21 -21.60
CA TYR A 291 0.24 -5.44 -21.56
C TYR A 291 -0.65 -6.62 -21.21
N MET A 292 -0.50 -7.71 -21.94
CA MET A 292 -1.15 -8.99 -21.63
C MET A 292 -0.30 -9.72 -20.59
N VAL A 293 -0.89 -10.02 -19.42
CA VAL A 293 -0.18 -10.66 -18.30
C VAL A 293 -0.67 -12.09 -18.03
N ASP A 294 -1.81 -12.49 -18.58
CA ASP A 294 -2.31 -13.88 -18.59
C ASP A 294 -2.57 -14.30 -20.03
N GLU A 295 -1.54 -14.84 -20.67
CA GLU A 295 -1.62 -15.30 -22.05
C GLU A 295 -2.49 -16.55 -22.24
N GLU A 296 -2.80 -17.26 -21.16
CA GLU A 296 -3.64 -18.46 -21.19
C GLU A 296 -5.14 -18.14 -21.18
N ASP A 297 -5.53 -16.91 -20.82
CA ASP A 297 -6.93 -16.50 -20.84
C ASP A 297 -7.47 -16.43 -22.28
N PRO A 298 -8.44 -17.31 -22.64
CA PRO A 298 -8.97 -17.33 -24.01
C PRO A 298 -9.74 -16.07 -24.39
N LEU A 299 -10.26 -15.31 -23.42
CA LEU A 299 -11.00 -14.08 -23.69
C LEU A 299 -10.05 -12.96 -24.05
N VAL A 300 -8.95 -12.77 -23.31
CA VAL A 300 -7.95 -11.73 -23.66
C VAL A 300 -7.30 -12.05 -25.01
N GLN A 301 -7.02 -13.32 -25.29
CA GLN A 301 -6.52 -13.76 -26.58
C GLN A 301 -7.49 -13.45 -27.73
N THR A 302 -8.79 -13.49 -27.46
CA THR A 302 -9.80 -13.10 -28.44
C THR A 302 -9.76 -11.59 -28.67
N TYR A 303 -9.68 -10.77 -27.62
CA TYR A 303 -9.55 -9.33 -27.76
C TYR A 303 -8.26 -8.93 -28.49
N ALA A 304 -7.14 -9.59 -28.21
CA ALA A 304 -5.88 -9.34 -28.91
C ALA A 304 -5.97 -9.61 -30.42
N LYS A 305 -6.72 -10.63 -30.81
CA LYS A 305 -6.98 -10.92 -32.23
C LYS A 305 -7.95 -9.93 -32.88
N MET A 306 -8.90 -9.42 -32.10
CA MET A 306 -9.86 -8.40 -32.59
C MET A 306 -9.20 -7.01 -32.73
N PHE A 307 -8.26 -6.70 -31.84
CA PHE A 307 -7.57 -5.41 -31.75
C PHE A 307 -6.05 -5.62 -31.71
N PRO A 308 -5.41 -6.00 -32.84
CA PRO A 308 -3.99 -6.40 -32.84
C PRO A 308 -3.03 -5.28 -32.44
N ASP A 309 -3.43 -4.01 -32.60
CA ASP A 309 -2.62 -2.84 -32.27
C ASP A 309 -2.85 -2.35 -30.80
N LEU A 310 -3.70 -3.04 -30.03
CA LEU A 310 -4.02 -2.61 -28.67
C LEU A 310 -2.91 -2.93 -27.68
N PHE A 311 -2.30 -4.11 -27.81
CA PHE A 311 -1.33 -4.60 -26.84
C PHE A 311 0.10 -4.32 -27.30
N THR A 312 0.93 -3.86 -26.36
CA THR A 312 2.38 -3.75 -26.53
C THR A 312 3.02 -5.10 -26.21
N GLU A 313 3.90 -5.58 -27.11
CA GLU A 313 4.46 -6.94 -27.01
C GLU A 313 5.47 -7.11 -25.88
N GLU A 314 6.34 -6.09 -25.68
CA GLU A 314 7.41 -6.16 -24.69
C GLU A 314 7.08 -5.32 -23.45
N ILE A 315 7.10 -5.95 -22.29
CA ILE A 315 6.97 -5.26 -21.00
C ILE A 315 8.37 -4.77 -20.60
N PRO A 316 8.57 -3.46 -20.40
CA PRO A 316 9.85 -2.95 -19.89
C PRO A 316 10.19 -3.60 -18.55
N GLU A 317 11.46 -3.96 -18.36
CA GLU A 317 11.91 -4.68 -17.17
C GLU A 317 11.66 -3.88 -15.89
N ASP A 318 11.91 -2.58 -15.93
CA ASP A 318 11.64 -1.66 -14.82
C ASP A 318 10.14 -1.56 -14.47
N VAL A 319 9.25 -1.67 -15.43
CA VAL A 319 7.80 -1.71 -15.21
C VAL A 319 7.37 -3.06 -14.66
N HIS A 320 7.90 -4.16 -15.23
CA HIS A 320 7.58 -5.52 -14.78
C HIS A 320 8.01 -5.76 -13.33
N ALA A 321 9.14 -5.18 -12.91
CA ALA A 321 9.65 -5.27 -11.53
C ALA A 321 8.66 -4.71 -10.49
N HIS A 322 7.75 -3.82 -10.91
CA HIS A 322 6.72 -3.22 -10.07
C HIS A 322 5.33 -3.82 -10.25
N PHE A 323 5.16 -4.87 -11.07
CA PHE A 323 3.89 -5.56 -11.14
C PHE A 323 3.55 -6.17 -9.78
N ARG A 324 2.38 -5.85 -9.26
CA ARG A 324 1.83 -6.46 -8.06
C ARG A 324 0.52 -7.15 -8.38
N TYR A 325 0.27 -8.25 -7.71
CA TYR A 325 -0.98 -8.99 -7.87
C TYR A 325 -2.12 -8.21 -7.20
N PRO A 326 -3.25 -7.98 -7.89
CA PRO A 326 -4.30 -7.11 -7.37
C PRO A 326 -5.03 -7.72 -6.18
N VAL A 327 -5.20 -6.92 -5.13
CA VAL A 327 -5.82 -7.33 -3.86
C VAL A 327 -7.25 -7.79 -4.05
N ASP A 328 -8.05 -7.08 -4.83
CA ASP A 328 -9.46 -7.40 -5.05
C ASP A 328 -9.67 -8.74 -5.76
N LEU A 329 -8.89 -9.03 -6.78
CA LEU A 329 -8.91 -10.33 -7.43
C LEU A 329 -8.50 -11.44 -6.46
N PHE A 330 -7.39 -11.24 -5.75
CA PHE A 330 -6.89 -12.23 -4.81
C PHE A 330 -7.91 -12.52 -3.70
N LYS A 331 -8.62 -11.49 -3.21
CA LYS A 331 -9.70 -11.63 -2.23
C LYS A 331 -10.84 -12.51 -2.76
N ILE A 332 -11.27 -12.28 -4.01
CA ILE A 332 -12.27 -13.12 -4.68
C ILE A 332 -11.77 -14.57 -4.79
N GLN A 333 -10.57 -14.77 -5.28
CA GLN A 333 -9.94 -16.08 -5.45
C GLN A 333 -9.79 -16.83 -4.13
N ALA A 334 -9.32 -16.14 -3.08
CA ALA A 334 -9.17 -16.72 -1.76
C ALA A 334 -10.51 -17.11 -1.13
N LYS A 335 -11.57 -16.31 -1.31
CA LYS A 335 -12.95 -16.68 -0.87
C LYS A 335 -13.45 -17.91 -1.61
N MET A 336 -13.26 -17.99 -2.93
CA MET A 336 -13.66 -19.16 -3.72
C MET A 336 -12.86 -20.39 -3.31
N TYR A 337 -11.56 -20.25 -3.06
CA TYR A 337 -10.73 -21.36 -2.63
C TYR A 337 -11.15 -21.90 -1.26
N GLY A 338 -11.62 -21.05 -0.35
CA GLY A 338 -12.15 -21.44 0.96
C GLY A 338 -13.28 -22.49 0.90
N THR A 339 -14.02 -22.52 -0.22
CA THR A 339 -15.02 -23.57 -0.51
C THR A 339 -14.46 -24.69 -1.39
N PHE A 340 -13.76 -24.31 -2.47
CA PHE A 340 -13.41 -25.24 -3.54
C PHE A 340 -12.07 -25.97 -3.37
N HIS A 341 -11.39 -25.78 -2.22
CA HIS A 341 -10.24 -26.62 -1.83
C HIS A 341 -10.64 -28.05 -1.45
N MET A 342 -11.89 -28.24 -1.01
CA MET A 342 -12.42 -29.55 -0.60
C MET A 342 -12.48 -30.51 -1.77
N SER A 343 -11.75 -31.62 -1.69
CA SER A 343 -11.73 -32.68 -2.72
C SER A 343 -12.68 -33.84 -2.43
N ASN A 344 -13.04 -34.05 -1.16
CA ASN A 344 -14.01 -35.06 -0.76
C ASN A 344 -15.43 -34.54 -1.01
N LEU A 345 -16.21 -35.25 -1.80
CA LEU A 345 -17.57 -34.83 -2.23
C LEU A 345 -18.56 -34.72 -1.07
N GLU A 346 -18.45 -35.59 -0.06
CA GLU A 346 -19.32 -35.59 1.12
C GLU A 346 -19.03 -34.37 2.00
N VAL A 347 -17.74 -34.13 2.29
CA VAL A 347 -17.26 -32.98 3.02
C VAL A 347 -17.64 -31.67 2.30
N PHE A 348 -17.48 -31.65 0.98
CA PHE A 348 -17.88 -30.51 0.14
C PHE A 348 -19.39 -30.24 0.20
N TYR A 349 -20.22 -31.29 0.03
CA TYR A 349 -21.68 -31.16 0.05
C TYR A 349 -22.18 -30.66 1.40
N ASN A 350 -21.62 -31.18 2.48
CA ASN A 350 -21.98 -30.78 3.85
C ASN A 350 -21.31 -29.47 4.29
N ARG A 351 -20.35 -28.95 3.52
CA ARG A 351 -19.50 -27.79 3.87
C ARG A 351 -18.83 -27.95 5.24
N GLU A 352 -18.31 -29.12 5.53
CA GLU A 352 -17.73 -29.47 6.83
C GLU A 352 -16.36 -28.83 7.05
N ASP A 353 -15.56 -28.64 6.00
CA ASP A 353 -14.20 -28.04 6.05
C ASP A 353 -14.17 -26.71 5.28
N TYR A 354 -15.19 -25.87 5.49
CA TYR A 354 -15.24 -24.53 4.89
C TYR A 354 -14.29 -23.58 5.61
N TRP A 355 -13.49 -22.81 4.85
CA TRP A 355 -12.56 -21.83 5.37
C TRP A 355 -13.08 -20.42 5.16
N GLU A 356 -12.90 -19.59 6.20
CA GLU A 356 -13.31 -18.20 6.23
C GLU A 356 -12.08 -17.30 6.44
N PHE A 357 -12.21 -16.03 6.10
CA PHE A 357 -11.23 -15.03 6.48
C PHE A 357 -11.35 -14.72 7.97
N PRO A 358 -10.23 -14.55 8.68
CA PRO A 358 -10.26 -14.10 10.05
C PRO A 358 -10.75 -12.67 10.16
N THR A 359 -11.10 -12.28 11.39
CA THR A 359 -11.36 -10.88 11.73
C THR A 359 -10.19 -10.30 12.50
N GLU A 360 -10.01 -8.99 12.40
CA GLU A 360 -9.04 -8.21 13.16
C GLU A 360 -9.73 -7.04 13.84
N LYS A 361 -9.06 -6.45 14.83
CA LYS A 361 -9.54 -5.23 15.49
C LYS A 361 -8.91 -4.01 14.87
N TYR A 362 -9.76 -3.08 14.42
CA TYR A 362 -9.33 -1.78 13.96
C TYR A 362 -10.18 -0.69 14.59
N PHE A 363 -9.57 0.29 15.26
CA PHE A 363 -10.26 1.36 16.01
C PHE A 363 -11.38 0.86 16.94
N ASN A 364 -11.26 -0.31 17.55
CA ASN A 364 -12.27 -0.98 18.38
C ASN A 364 -13.45 -1.63 17.63
N GLU A 365 -13.42 -1.67 16.31
CA GLU A 365 -14.37 -2.44 15.49
C GLU A 365 -13.74 -3.75 15.03
N ASP A 366 -14.52 -4.83 15.04
CA ASP A 366 -14.10 -6.10 14.45
C ASP A 366 -14.41 -6.05 12.95
N ILE A 367 -13.39 -6.06 12.12
CA ILE A 367 -13.49 -6.06 10.67
C ILE A 367 -12.95 -7.37 10.07
N GLU A 368 -13.47 -7.78 8.92
CA GLU A 368 -12.88 -8.88 8.15
C GLU A 368 -11.48 -8.44 7.69
N MET A 369 -10.48 -9.29 7.89
CA MET A 369 -9.13 -9.04 7.39
C MET A 369 -9.11 -8.91 5.87
N ASP A 370 -8.35 -7.96 5.36
CA ASP A 370 -8.01 -7.85 3.95
C ASP A 370 -6.66 -8.52 3.65
N PRO A 371 -6.46 -9.05 2.43
CA PRO A 371 -5.15 -9.49 2.00
C PRO A 371 -4.12 -8.37 2.11
N TYR A 372 -2.89 -8.72 2.43
CA TYR A 372 -1.81 -7.75 2.57
C TYR A 372 -0.50 -8.25 1.97
N TYR A 373 0.32 -7.29 1.51
CA TYR A 373 1.65 -7.58 0.98
C TYR A 373 2.67 -7.76 2.10
N ILE A 374 3.53 -8.74 1.92
CA ILE A 374 4.64 -9.04 2.83
C ILE A 374 5.86 -9.45 2.01
N THR A 375 7.04 -9.03 2.45
CA THR A 375 8.30 -9.55 1.94
C THR A 375 8.70 -10.76 2.77
N MET A 376 8.83 -11.91 2.14
CA MET A 376 9.19 -13.13 2.86
C MET A 376 10.00 -14.11 2.01
N LYS A 377 10.78 -14.94 2.69
CA LYS A 377 11.49 -16.03 2.09
C LYS A 377 10.63 -17.31 2.16
N LEU A 378 10.33 -17.87 1.01
CA LEU A 378 9.66 -19.17 0.94
C LEU A 378 10.65 -20.30 1.26
N ALA A 379 10.17 -21.39 1.85
CA ALA A 379 11.00 -22.47 2.41
C ALA A 379 11.96 -23.15 1.42
N GLU A 380 11.67 -23.09 0.13
CA GLU A 380 12.46 -23.70 -0.94
C GLU A 380 13.24 -22.70 -1.78
N GLU A 381 13.17 -21.41 -1.43
CA GLU A 381 13.79 -20.31 -2.17
C GLU A 381 14.99 -19.74 -1.42
N ASP A 382 15.95 -19.26 -2.18
CA ASP A 382 17.18 -18.65 -1.63
C ASP A 382 17.04 -17.14 -1.37
N LYS A 383 15.98 -16.51 -1.92
CA LYS A 383 15.72 -15.07 -1.83
C LYS A 383 14.32 -14.80 -1.31
N GLU A 384 14.18 -13.66 -0.69
CA GLU A 384 12.89 -13.09 -0.32
C GLU A 384 12.15 -12.59 -1.56
N GLU A 385 10.83 -12.66 -1.49
CA GLU A 385 9.92 -12.22 -2.53
C GLU A 385 8.77 -11.39 -1.94
N PHE A 386 8.19 -10.57 -2.79
CA PHE A 386 6.98 -9.82 -2.49
C PHE A 386 5.77 -10.73 -2.68
N ILE A 387 5.06 -11.00 -1.60
CA ILE A 387 3.95 -11.94 -1.54
C ILE A 387 2.70 -11.20 -1.08
N LEU A 388 1.59 -11.42 -1.77
CA LEU A 388 0.26 -11.05 -1.27
C LEU A 388 -0.33 -12.26 -0.55
N MET A 389 -0.74 -12.09 0.70
CA MET A 389 -1.18 -13.22 1.51
C MET A 389 -2.49 -12.97 2.23
N MET A 390 -3.14 -14.07 2.61
CA MET A 390 -4.37 -14.11 3.39
C MET A 390 -4.42 -15.34 4.29
N PRO A 391 -4.56 -15.18 5.62
CA PRO A 391 -4.79 -16.29 6.52
C PRO A 391 -6.21 -16.86 6.39
N TYR A 392 -6.39 -18.12 6.79
CA TYR A 392 -7.68 -18.78 6.88
C TYR A 392 -7.95 -19.34 8.26
N THR A 393 -9.21 -19.24 8.67
CA THR A 393 -9.76 -19.93 9.83
C THR A 393 -10.87 -20.88 9.41
N PRO A 394 -11.08 -22.00 10.12
CA PRO A 394 -12.26 -22.84 9.87
C PRO A 394 -13.52 -22.07 10.22
N LYS A 395 -14.60 -22.36 9.54
CA LYS A 395 -15.90 -21.75 9.82
C LYS A 395 -16.28 -21.81 11.29
N LYS A 396 -16.64 -20.66 11.84
CA LYS A 396 -17.02 -20.49 13.26
C LYS A 396 -15.92 -20.82 14.28
N ARG A 397 -14.66 -20.84 13.85
CA ARG A 397 -13.49 -20.99 14.73
C ARG A 397 -12.51 -19.86 14.50
N GLN A 398 -11.67 -19.59 15.49
CA GLN A 398 -10.73 -18.46 15.44
C GLN A 398 -9.26 -18.88 15.24
N ASN A 399 -8.94 -20.16 15.40
CA ASN A 399 -7.59 -20.66 15.14
C ASN A 399 -7.30 -20.73 13.66
N MET A 400 -6.07 -20.40 13.26
CA MET A 400 -5.65 -20.53 11.86
C MET A 400 -5.46 -21.99 11.46
N ILE A 401 -5.88 -22.30 10.23
CA ILE A 401 -5.72 -23.62 9.63
C ILE A 401 -4.76 -23.60 8.44
N ALA A 402 -4.67 -22.48 7.76
CA ALA A 402 -3.83 -22.30 6.59
C ALA A 402 -3.63 -20.81 6.31
N TRP A 403 -2.78 -20.51 5.36
CA TRP A 403 -2.74 -19.22 4.68
C TRP A 403 -2.47 -19.43 3.19
N MET A 404 -2.99 -18.52 2.38
CA MET A 404 -2.83 -18.51 0.94
C MET A 404 -1.93 -17.35 0.55
N GLY A 405 -1.03 -17.57 -0.40
CA GLY A 405 -0.16 -16.55 -0.94
C GLY A 405 -0.12 -16.57 -2.45
N VAL A 406 0.21 -15.43 -3.05
CA VAL A 406 0.53 -15.28 -4.46
C VAL A 406 1.84 -14.52 -4.62
N ARG A 407 2.71 -15.04 -5.48
CA ARG A 407 4.05 -14.49 -5.76
C ARG A 407 3.93 -13.32 -6.72
N ASN A 408 4.74 -12.27 -6.51
CA ASN A 408 4.69 -11.04 -7.32
C ASN A 408 5.96 -10.79 -8.13
N ASP A 409 7.08 -11.46 -7.82
CA ASP A 409 8.37 -11.11 -8.38
C ASP A 409 8.77 -12.01 -9.57
N GLY A 410 9.32 -11.36 -10.61
CA GLY A 410 9.96 -12.03 -11.74
C GLY A 410 9.06 -13.00 -12.49
N GLU A 411 9.61 -14.14 -12.85
CA GLU A 411 8.91 -15.20 -13.58
C GLU A 411 7.82 -15.91 -12.75
N ASN A 412 7.86 -15.74 -11.44
CA ASN A 412 6.92 -16.34 -10.49
C ASN A 412 5.63 -15.52 -10.31
N TYR A 413 5.50 -14.37 -10.99
CA TYR A 413 4.32 -13.52 -10.89
C TYR A 413 3.04 -14.30 -11.16
N GLY A 414 2.11 -14.29 -10.18
CA GLY A 414 0.83 -14.96 -10.28
C GLY A 414 0.81 -16.40 -9.77
N ASP A 415 1.96 -16.98 -9.42
CA ASP A 415 2.01 -18.33 -8.84
C ASP A 415 1.38 -18.33 -7.45
N MET A 416 0.37 -19.15 -7.27
CA MET A 416 -0.38 -19.27 -6.01
C MET A 416 -0.02 -20.52 -5.26
N PHE A 417 -0.01 -20.40 -3.95
CA PHE A 417 0.22 -21.53 -3.05
C PHE A 417 -0.62 -21.41 -1.79
N VAL A 418 -0.85 -22.54 -1.13
CA VAL A 418 -1.51 -22.63 0.17
C VAL A 418 -0.63 -23.40 1.13
N TYR A 419 -0.37 -22.78 2.27
CA TYR A 419 0.40 -23.36 3.35
C TYR A 419 -0.54 -23.84 4.45
N ARG A 420 -0.59 -25.14 4.71
CA ARG A 420 -1.47 -25.74 5.73
C ARG A 420 -0.72 -26.00 7.02
N PHE A 421 -1.33 -25.64 8.13
CA PHE A 421 -0.83 -26.00 9.43
C PHE A 421 -1.23 -27.42 9.83
N PRO A 422 -0.38 -28.14 10.61
CA PRO A 422 -0.72 -29.47 11.09
C PRO A 422 -1.98 -29.43 11.95
N LYS A 423 -2.87 -30.39 11.76
CA LYS A 423 -4.14 -30.47 12.52
C LYS A 423 -3.94 -30.62 14.04
N GLN A 424 -2.76 -31.10 14.46
CA GLN A 424 -2.42 -31.31 15.85
C GLN A 424 -1.89 -30.05 16.56
N LYS A 425 -1.47 -29.04 15.78
CA LYS A 425 -0.95 -27.78 16.32
C LYS A 425 -2.08 -26.74 16.33
N ASN A 426 -2.30 -26.14 17.50
CA ASN A 426 -3.19 -24.99 17.59
C ASN A 426 -2.40 -23.74 17.25
N VAL A 427 -2.65 -23.18 16.06
CA VAL A 427 -2.06 -21.90 15.63
C VAL A 427 -3.09 -20.82 15.87
N TYR A 428 -2.75 -19.83 16.69
CA TYR A 428 -3.68 -18.75 17.01
C TYR A 428 -4.06 -17.95 15.77
N GLY A 429 -5.33 -17.68 15.63
CA GLY A 429 -5.82 -16.74 14.62
C GLY A 429 -5.70 -15.28 15.10
N PRO A 430 -5.78 -14.31 14.19
CA PRO A 430 -5.68 -12.89 14.52
C PRO A 430 -6.62 -12.45 15.63
N GLN A 431 -7.89 -12.84 15.59
CA GLN A 431 -8.87 -12.50 16.63
C GLN A 431 -8.52 -13.08 18.01
N GLN A 432 -7.89 -14.26 18.06
CA GLN A 432 -7.44 -14.84 19.31
C GLN A 432 -6.27 -14.04 19.90
N ILE A 433 -5.33 -13.61 19.06
CA ILE A 433 -4.23 -12.74 19.49
C ILE A 433 -4.77 -11.40 19.98
N GLU A 434 -5.71 -10.79 19.25
CA GLU A 434 -6.38 -9.55 19.67
C GLU A 434 -7.05 -9.69 21.05
N ASN A 435 -7.77 -10.78 21.28
CA ASN A 435 -8.40 -11.04 22.57
C ASN A 435 -7.37 -11.21 23.69
N ARG A 436 -6.24 -11.86 23.41
CA ARG A 436 -5.15 -12.03 24.37
C ARG A 436 -4.43 -10.73 24.68
N ILE A 437 -4.20 -9.86 23.69
CA ILE A 437 -3.66 -8.51 23.90
C ILE A 437 -4.59 -7.72 24.83
N ASN A 438 -5.90 -7.78 24.60
CA ASN A 438 -6.87 -7.08 25.44
C ASN A 438 -6.99 -7.65 26.87
N GLN A 439 -6.64 -8.92 27.06
CA GLN A 439 -6.65 -9.59 28.36
C GLN A 439 -5.33 -9.46 29.11
N ASP A 440 -4.25 -9.08 28.42
CA ASP A 440 -2.97 -8.81 29.06
C ASP A 440 -3.08 -7.61 29.99
N SER A 441 -2.73 -7.81 31.28
CA SER A 441 -2.94 -6.79 32.32
C SER A 441 -2.08 -5.56 32.11
N TYR A 442 -0.82 -5.75 31.72
CA TYR A 442 0.12 -4.67 31.48
C TYR A 442 -0.28 -3.86 30.23
N ILE A 443 -0.45 -4.53 29.09
CA ILE A 443 -0.78 -3.86 27.83
C ILE A 443 -2.13 -3.13 27.94
N SER A 444 -3.16 -3.78 28.47
CA SER A 444 -4.48 -3.16 28.61
C SER A 444 -4.44 -1.95 29.55
N GLN A 445 -3.66 -2.00 30.62
CA GLN A 445 -3.47 -0.87 31.52
C GLN A 445 -2.77 0.31 30.83
N GLN A 446 -1.70 0.05 30.08
CA GLN A 446 -0.97 1.10 29.35
C GLN A 446 -1.85 1.76 28.26
N LEU A 447 -2.54 0.97 27.46
CA LEU A 447 -3.44 1.50 26.43
C LEU A 447 -4.57 2.36 27.04
N ASN A 448 -5.13 1.93 28.18
CA ASN A 448 -6.14 2.71 28.89
C ASN A 448 -5.56 4.00 29.48
N LEU A 449 -4.36 3.97 30.04
CA LEU A 449 -3.69 5.14 30.62
C LEU A 449 -3.48 6.23 29.55
N TRP A 450 -2.98 5.84 28.39
CA TRP A 450 -2.79 6.78 27.27
C TRP A 450 -4.10 7.35 26.75
N SER A 451 -5.16 6.55 26.67
CA SER A 451 -6.48 7.01 26.27
C SER A 451 -7.09 8.00 27.25
N GLN A 452 -6.83 7.85 28.56
CA GLN A 452 -7.33 8.78 29.60
C GLN A 452 -6.56 10.11 29.63
N GLY A 453 -5.32 10.12 29.16
CA GLY A 453 -4.48 11.32 29.10
C GLY A 453 -4.90 12.38 28.07
N GLY A 454 -6.03 12.18 27.37
CA GLY A 454 -6.51 13.07 26.32
C GLY A 454 -5.87 12.78 24.95
N SER A 455 -5.25 11.63 24.80
CA SER A 455 -4.74 11.13 23.53
C SER A 455 -5.66 10.06 22.95
N LYS A 456 -5.65 9.92 21.64
CA LYS A 456 -6.31 8.83 20.93
C LYS A 456 -5.31 7.72 20.69
N VAL A 457 -5.60 6.53 21.16
CA VAL A 457 -4.81 5.32 20.89
C VAL A 457 -5.39 4.63 19.66
N ILE A 458 -4.57 4.42 18.66
CA ILE A 458 -4.93 3.74 17.42
C ILE A 458 -4.12 2.45 17.36
N ARG A 459 -4.82 1.34 17.31
CA ARG A 459 -4.21 0.03 17.04
C ARG A 459 -4.15 -0.16 15.53
N GLY A 460 -2.97 -0.39 15.00
CA GLY A 460 -2.75 -0.68 13.59
C GLY A 460 -3.19 -2.10 13.22
N ASN A 461 -2.94 -2.48 11.97
CA ASN A 461 -3.23 -3.85 11.52
C ASN A 461 -2.40 -4.87 12.27
N LEU A 462 -3.02 -5.94 12.71
CA LEU A 462 -2.33 -7.13 13.18
C LEU A 462 -1.82 -7.93 11.98
N LEU A 463 -0.51 -7.98 11.81
CA LEU A 463 0.13 -8.76 10.76
C LEU A 463 0.46 -10.16 11.25
N VAL A 464 0.06 -11.15 10.48
CA VAL A 464 0.48 -12.54 10.62
C VAL A 464 1.69 -12.75 9.71
N ILE A 465 2.84 -13.07 10.28
CA ILE A 465 4.10 -13.17 9.57
C ILE A 465 4.61 -14.59 9.66
N PRO A 466 4.46 -15.40 8.60
CA PRO A 466 5.07 -16.70 8.53
C PRO A 466 6.60 -16.58 8.48
N ILE A 467 7.28 -17.31 9.35
CA ILE A 467 8.74 -17.43 9.39
C ILE A 467 9.07 -18.90 9.39
N GLU A 468 9.56 -19.42 8.26
CA GLU A 468 9.76 -20.85 8.06
C GLU A 468 8.49 -21.64 8.43
N ASP A 469 8.57 -22.56 9.41
CA ASP A 469 7.43 -23.37 9.86
C ASP A 469 6.70 -22.80 11.09
N THR A 470 6.90 -21.54 11.42
CA THR A 470 6.27 -20.89 12.56
C THR A 470 5.63 -19.54 12.17
N VAL A 471 4.95 -18.91 13.09
CA VAL A 471 4.21 -17.66 12.85
C VAL A 471 4.49 -16.64 13.95
N LEU A 472 4.86 -15.46 13.55
CA LEU A 472 5.00 -14.28 14.40
C LEU A 472 3.83 -13.32 14.14
N TYR A 473 3.35 -12.65 15.18
CA TYR A 473 2.29 -11.64 15.06
C TYR A 473 2.86 -10.29 15.48
N VAL A 474 2.58 -9.26 14.70
CA VAL A 474 3.07 -7.90 14.96
C VAL A 474 1.95 -6.90 14.78
N GLU A 475 1.77 -6.02 15.75
CA GLU A 475 0.78 -4.95 15.70
C GLU A 475 1.39 -3.64 16.21
N PRO A 476 1.50 -2.59 15.37
CA PRO A 476 1.93 -1.28 15.79
C PRO A 476 0.82 -0.55 16.56
N VAL A 477 1.22 0.24 17.57
CA VAL A 477 0.32 1.11 18.33
C VAL A 477 0.69 2.55 18.07
N TYR A 478 -0.28 3.32 17.58
CA TYR A 478 -0.16 4.75 17.34
C TYR A 478 -0.79 5.55 18.46
N ILE A 479 -0.20 6.67 18.77
CA ILE A 479 -0.78 7.67 19.68
C ILE A 479 -0.92 8.98 18.92
N GLU A 480 -2.13 9.55 18.97
CA GLU A 480 -2.46 10.85 18.42
C GLU A 480 -2.94 11.76 19.56
N SER A 481 -2.32 12.92 19.75
CA SER A 481 -2.79 13.89 20.73
C SER A 481 -4.15 14.46 20.33
N SER A 482 -4.98 14.84 21.27
CA SER A 482 -6.31 15.44 21.02
C SER A 482 -6.29 16.83 20.39
N ASN A 483 -5.12 17.40 20.10
CA ASN A 483 -4.99 18.68 19.43
C ASN A 483 -5.27 18.54 17.93
N GLU A 484 -5.98 19.49 17.34
CA GLU A 484 -6.40 19.47 15.91
C GLU A 484 -5.24 19.39 14.91
N THR A 485 -4.01 19.65 15.31
CA THR A 485 -2.79 19.60 14.47
C THR A 485 -1.87 18.44 14.81
N SER A 486 -2.32 17.51 15.65
CA SER A 486 -1.52 16.36 16.04
C SER A 486 -1.49 15.32 14.92
N LEU A 487 -0.33 14.69 14.77
CA LEU A 487 -0.12 13.56 13.87
C LEU A 487 -0.09 12.27 14.68
N PRO A 488 -0.63 11.18 14.15
CA PRO A 488 -0.44 9.85 14.76
C PRO A 488 1.04 9.47 14.70
N GLU A 489 1.56 8.97 15.82
CA GLU A 489 2.95 8.55 15.96
C GLU A 489 2.99 7.09 16.43
N VAL A 490 3.85 6.27 15.81
CA VAL A 490 4.12 4.91 16.31
C VAL A 490 4.85 5.03 17.65
N LYS A 491 4.23 4.56 18.71
CA LYS A 491 4.80 4.61 20.08
C LYS A 491 5.20 3.27 20.62
N GLN A 492 4.52 2.20 20.20
CA GLN A 492 4.77 0.85 20.70
C GLN A 492 4.57 -0.16 19.56
N VAL A 493 5.21 -1.29 19.70
CA VAL A 493 5.04 -2.46 18.85
C VAL A 493 4.66 -3.65 19.72
N ILE A 494 3.45 -4.14 19.54
CA ILE A 494 3.00 -5.38 20.17
C ILE A 494 3.48 -6.54 19.31
N MET A 495 4.09 -7.54 19.94
CA MET A 495 4.54 -8.75 19.28
C MET A 495 4.04 -9.96 20.04
N ALA A 496 3.54 -10.95 19.32
CA ALA A 496 3.08 -12.20 19.91
C ALA A 496 3.73 -13.39 19.19
N TYR A 497 4.11 -14.38 19.95
CA TYR A 497 4.61 -15.65 19.48
C TYR A 497 4.16 -16.77 20.41
N GLU A 498 3.40 -17.73 19.88
CA GLU A 498 2.75 -18.78 20.67
C GLU A 498 2.00 -18.19 21.88
N ASP A 499 2.41 -18.51 23.11
CA ASP A 499 1.77 -18.02 24.33
C ASP A 499 2.36 -16.70 24.87
N HIS A 500 3.42 -16.20 24.29
CA HIS A 500 4.07 -14.96 24.72
C HIS A 500 3.53 -13.74 23.98
N ILE A 501 3.27 -12.67 24.73
CA ILE A 501 2.89 -11.36 24.20
C ILE A 501 3.75 -10.31 24.90
N VAL A 502 4.31 -9.40 24.12
CA VAL A 502 5.13 -8.29 24.60
C VAL A 502 4.71 -6.99 23.93
N MET A 503 5.02 -5.87 24.56
CA MET A 503 4.86 -4.54 23.99
C MET A 503 6.08 -3.70 24.37
N GLU A 504 6.82 -3.25 23.38
CA GLU A 504 8.02 -2.42 23.55
C GLU A 504 7.98 -1.23 22.59
N GLU A 505 8.86 -0.26 22.79
CA GLU A 505 8.91 0.98 22.01
C GLU A 505 9.30 0.78 20.54
N THR A 506 10.02 -0.30 20.23
CA THR A 506 10.50 -0.59 18.87
C THR A 506 10.27 -2.05 18.51
N PHE A 507 10.27 -2.34 17.21
CA PHE A 507 10.21 -3.70 16.68
C PHE A 507 11.35 -4.58 17.23
N ASP A 508 12.58 -4.06 17.21
CA ASP A 508 13.76 -4.81 17.63
C ASP A 508 13.73 -5.16 19.11
N LYS A 509 13.29 -4.20 19.97
CA LYS A 509 13.13 -4.47 21.42
C LYS A 509 12.05 -5.52 21.67
N SER A 510 10.94 -5.49 20.94
CA SER A 510 9.88 -6.49 21.06
C SER A 510 10.37 -7.86 20.62
N LEU A 511 11.11 -7.95 19.51
CA LEU A 511 11.69 -9.18 19.00
C LEU A 511 12.71 -9.78 19.99
N GLU A 512 13.62 -8.97 20.48
CA GLU A 512 14.62 -9.38 21.48
C GLU A 512 13.95 -9.94 22.75
N LYS A 513 12.91 -9.27 23.23
CA LYS A 513 12.16 -9.72 24.42
C LYS A 513 11.42 -11.04 24.17
N ILE A 514 10.79 -11.21 23.01
CA ILE A 514 10.14 -12.46 22.61
C ILE A 514 11.17 -13.60 22.56
N LEU A 515 12.33 -13.40 21.93
CA LEU A 515 13.40 -14.40 21.85
C LEU A 515 13.85 -14.83 23.23
N LYS A 516 14.13 -13.90 24.14
CA LYS A 516 14.53 -14.19 25.51
C LYS A 516 13.48 -15.03 26.28
N LEU A 517 12.18 -14.71 26.09
CA LEU A 517 11.09 -15.46 26.72
C LEU A 517 10.99 -16.88 26.17
N VAL A 518 11.11 -17.04 24.86
CA VAL A 518 11.06 -18.36 24.19
C VAL A 518 12.26 -19.22 24.62
N GLU A 519 13.47 -18.68 24.63
CA GLU A 519 14.69 -19.39 25.03
C GLU A 519 14.70 -19.78 26.51
N SER A 520 14.18 -18.91 27.37
CA SER A 520 14.10 -19.18 28.81
C SER A 520 13.11 -20.28 29.18
N GLY A 521 12.17 -20.61 28.28
CA GLY A 521 11.08 -21.55 28.52
C GLY A 521 10.13 -21.11 29.65
N VAL A 522 10.18 -19.82 30.03
CA VAL A 522 9.31 -19.25 31.08
C VAL A 522 7.89 -19.15 30.51
N LYS A 523 6.93 -19.66 31.29
CA LYS A 523 5.53 -19.50 30.91
C LYS A 523 5.09 -18.03 31.11
N PRO A 524 4.16 -17.51 30.30
CA PRO A 524 3.67 -16.13 30.43
C PRO A 524 3.15 -15.79 31.85
N GLU A 525 2.60 -16.78 32.55
CA GLU A 525 2.08 -16.67 33.92
C GLU A 525 3.18 -16.45 34.98
N ASP A 526 4.42 -16.80 34.67
CA ASP A 526 5.58 -16.73 35.55
C ASP A 526 6.49 -15.52 35.26
N VAL A 527 6.17 -14.68 34.30
CA VAL A 527 6.93 -13.46 34.01
C VAL A 527 6.61 -12.42 35.08
N PRO A 528 7.57 -11.98 35.91
CA PRO A 528 7.32 -10.90 36.85
C PRO A 528 6.90 -9.63 36.11
N GLU A 529 5.84 -8.97 36.59
CA GLU A 529 5.54 -7.59 36.16
C GLU A 529 6.72 -6.71 36.62
N GLU A 530 7.64 -6.39 35.71
CA GLU A 530 8.72 -5.46 36.05
C GLU A 530 8.10 -4.08 36.26
N PRO A 531 8.38 -3.43 37.41
CA PRO A 531 8.04 -2.04 37.60
C PRO A 531 8.89 -1.22 36.62
N LEU A 532 8.30 -0.19 36.02
CA LEU A 532 9.02 0.82 35.27
C LEU A 532 10.21 1.31 36.10
N ASP A 533 11.44 1.06 35.67
CA ASP A 533 12.62 1.70 36.22
C ASP A 533 12.52 3.21 35.90
N ASP A 534 12.00 3.96 36.87
CA ASP A 534 12.20 5.39 36.96
C ASP A 534 13.67 5.64 37.37
N ASP A 535 14.60 5.38 36.46
CA ASP A 535 15.96 5.89 36.56
C ASP A 535 15.99 7.39 36.26
N ILE A 536 15.45 8.14 37.21
CA ILE A 536 15.82 9.53 37.39
C ILE A 536 17.21 9.50 38.04
N GLU A 537 18.26 9.67 37.26
CA GLU A 537 19.57 10.05 37.77
C GLU A 537 19.43 11.37 38.52
N GLU A 538 19.24 11.29 39.82
CA GLU A 538 19.53 12.43 40.73
C GLU A 538 21.04 12.70 40.67
N GLY A 539 21.42 13.67 39.88
CA GLY A 539 22.76 14.25 39.90
C GLY A 539 23.07 14.78 41.32
N SER A 540 23.94 14.07 42.00
CA SER A 540 24.52 14.55 43.28
C SER A 540 25.40 15.76 42.99
N GLU A 541 24.90 16.97 43.31
CA GLU A 541 25.72 18.15 43.55
C GLU A 541 26.30 18.03 44.97
N ASP A 542 27.55 17.64 45.06
CA ASP A 542 28.39 17.88 46.22
C ASP A 542 28.75 19.37 46.27
N GLY A 543 28.11 20.08 47.16
CA GLY A 543 28.41 21.48 47.46
C GLY A 543 29.62 21.58 48.38
N GLU A 544 30.72 22.11 47.87
CA GLU A 544 31.76 22.73 48.71
C GLU A 544 31.30 24.10 49.17
N LYS A 545 31.27 24.28 50.50
CA LYS A 545 31.15 25.56 51.19
C LYS A 545 32.50 26.25 51.20
N GLU A 546 32.65 27.37 50.56
CA GLU A 546 33.59 28.43 50.98
C GLU A 546 32.84 29.63 51.51
N GLN A 547 33.11 29.93 52.78
CA GLN A 547 32.88 31.23 53.42
C GLN A 547 33.89 32.22 52.88
N ASP A 548 33.50 33.39 52.48
CA ASP A 548 34.25 34.58 52.86
C ASP A 548 33.37 35.82 52.92
N GLU A 549 33.80 36.65 53.82
CA GLU A 549 33.18 37.84 54.39
C GLU A 549 33.28 39.11 53.51
N SER A 550 32.39 40.00 53.81
CA SER A 550 32.60 41.50 53.92
C SER A 550 32.43 42.35 52.68
N GLU A 551 31.63 43.33 52.95
CA GLU A 551 31.70 44.78 52.90
C GLU A 551 31.25 45.51 51.62
N ASP A 552 30.26 46.35 51.94
CA ASP A 552 30.02 47.77 51.57
C ASP A 552 30.31 48.28 50.12
N VAL A 553 29.30 48.72 49.45
CA VAL A 553 28.87 50.11 49.20
C VAL A 553 27.62 50.13 48.32
#